data_d0c28a5bba71a388d98e9f159e27c588
#
_entry.id   d0c28a5bba71a388d98e9f159e27c588
#
_cell.length_a   1.000
_cell.length_b   1.000
_cell.length_c   1.000
_cell.angle_alpha   90.00
_cell.angle_beta   90.00
_cell.angle_gamma   90.00
#
_symmetry.space_group_name_H-M   'P 1'
#
loop_
_entity.id
_entity.type
_entity.pdbx_description
1 polymer ?
#
loop_
_entity_poly.entity_id
_entity_poly.type
_entity_poly.pdbx_seq_one_letter_code
_entity_poly.pdbx_strand_id
1 'polypeptide(L)'
;RYHNDVCHMMNGRTYQEEIDYIVTNEARNRFITKLTVDLKGNTLVMFQFVEKHGKVLVELIREAVEEGRKVFYVSGEVDASDREKIRGIVEKENDAIIVASLGTFSTGINIRNLHNIVFGTPSKSQVKVLQSIGRGLRQSDNGQVTKLYDIADDFHTKGYKNFTLKHSAERIKIYTKEGFRYKVYPIDLKGTQLPKDNDDAI
;
A
#
# COMPACT_ATOMS: atom_id res chain seq x y z
N ARG A 1 -9.03 -6.79 9.92
CA ARG A 1 -9.22 -8.14 10.47
C ARG A 1 -10.17 -8.95 9.60
N TYR A 2 -9.91 -10.23 9.45
CA TYR A 2 -10.74 -11.16 8.71
C TYR A 2 -11.79 -11.84 9.61
N HIS A 3 -12.78 -12.47 8.99
CA HIS A 3 -13.79 -13.25 9.71
C HIS A 3 -13.13 -14.40 10.51
N ASN A 4 -13.73 -14.78 11.63
CA ASN A 4 -13.18 -15.82 12.50
C ASN A 4 -12.95 -17.17 11.78
N ASP A 5 -13.85 -17.57 10.87
CA ASP A 5 -13.70 -18.80 10.10
C ASP A 5 -12.46 -18.75 9.20
N VAL A 6 -12.19 -17.59 8.58
CA VAL A 6 -10.97 -17.37 7.80
C VAL A 6 -9.73 -17.42 8.69
N CYS A 7 -9.79 -16.80 9.87
CA CYS A 7 -8.70 -16.85 10.84
C CYS A 7 -8.38 -18.29 11.28
N HIS A 8 -9.40 -19.10 11.52
CA HIS A 8 -9.22 -20.52 11.84
C HIS A 8 -8.68 -21.33 10.66
N MET A 9 -9.18 -21.09 9.45
CA MET A 9 -8.69 -21.72 8.22
C MET A 9 -7.20 -21.41 7.98
N MET A 10 -6.76 -20.18 8.28
CA MET A 10 -5.38 -19.73 8.08
C MET A 10 -4.42 -20.19 9.18
N ASN A 11 -4.92 -20.71 10.29
CA ASN A 11 -4.09 -21.23 11.37
C ASN A 11 -3.25 -22.43 10.91
N GLY A 12 -1.93 -22.36 11.12
CA GLY A 12 -0.99 -23.39 10.71
C GLY A 12 -0.60 -23.42 9.24
N ARG A 13 -1.12 -22.49 8.42
CA ARG A 13 -0.69 -22.34 7.03
C ARG A 13 0.75 -21.79 6.94
N THR A 14 1.40 -22.11 5.82
CA THR A 14 2.73 -21.59 5.51
C THR A 14 2.66 -20.10 5.15
N TYR A 15 3.81 -19.43 5.21
CA TYR A 15 3.91 -18.03 4.77
C TYR A 15 3.45 -17.82 3.33
N GLN A 16 3.78 -18.75 2.43
CA GLN A 16 3.39 -18.66 1.03
C GLN A 16 1.87 -18.75 0.84
N GLU A 17 1.22 -19.72 1.53
CA GLU A 17 -0.24 -19.86 1.51
C GLU A 17 -0.93 -18.61 2.08
N GLU A 18 -0.37 -18.02 3.15
CA GLU A 18 -0.89 -16.79 3.72
C GLU A 18 -0.80 -15.61 2.72
N ILE A 19 0.34 -15.43 2.08
CA ILE A 19 0.53 -14.39 1.05
C ILE A 19 -0.40 -14.62 -0.14
N ASP A 20 -0.49 -15.84 -0.65
CA ASP A 20 -1.35 -16.17 -1.80
C ASP A 20 -2.82 -15.85 -1.48
N TYR A 21 -3.30 -16.20 -0.29
CA TYR A 21 -4.64 -15.85 0.15
C TYR A 21 -4.85 -14.33 0.22
N ILE A 22 -3.91 -13.60 0.81
CA ILE A 22 -3.99 -12.14 0.98
C ILE A 22 -4.08 -11.42 -0.36
N VAL A 23 -3.19 -11.74 -1.29
CA VAL A 23 -3.11 -11.00 -2.57
C VAL A 23 -4.25 -11.34 -3.53
N THR A 24 -4.88 -12.51 -3.38
CA THR A 24 -6.04 -12.92 -4.18
C THR A 24 -7.38 -12.65 -3.51
N ASN A 25 -7.40 -12.16 -2.26
CA ASN A 25 -8.63 -11.89 -1.55
C ASN A 25 -9.36 -10.66 -2.14
N GLU A 26 -10.54 -10.91 -2.70
CA GLU A 26 -11.33 -9.90 -3.40
C GLU A 26 -11.76 -8.74 -2.48
N ALA A 27 -12.26 -9.04 -1.28
CA ALA A 27 -12.71 -8.02 -0.34
C ALA A 27 -11.57 -7.08 0.08
N ARG A 28 -10.36 -7.65 0.25
CA ARG A 28 -9.15 -6.89 0.54
C ARG A 28 -8.73 -6.01 -0.64
N ASN A 29 -8.73 -6.55 -1.84
CA ASN A 29 -8.36 -5.79 -3.04
C ASN A 29 -9.37 -4.66 -3.30
N ARG A 30 -10.67 -4.89 -3.10
CA ARG A 30 -11.70 -3.84 -3.14
C ARG A 30 -11.50 -2.77 -2.06
N PHE A 31 -11.10 -3.16 -0.84
CA PHE A 31 -10.75 -2.20 0.22
C PHE A 31 -9.57 -1.32 -0.19
N ILE A 32 -8.47 -1.92 -0.71
CA ILE A 32 -7.30 -1.16 -1.19
C ILE A 32 -7.70 -0.21 -2.33
N THR A 33 -8.51 -0.69 -3.26
CA THR A 33 -9.03 0.12 -4.38
C THR A 33 -9.81 1.32 -3.86
N LYS A 34 -10.79 1.07 -2.96
CA LYS A 34 -11.61 2.14 -2.39
C LYS A 34 -10.76 3.15 -1.63
N LEU A 35 -9.86 2.69 -0.76
CA LEU A 35 -8.91 3.56 -0.07
C LEU A 35 -8.14 4.43 -1.07
N THR A 36 -7.60 3.82 -2.13
CA THR A 36 -6.78 4.51 -3.13
C THR A 36 -7.54 5.59 -3.88
N VAL A 37 -8.78 5.32 -4.31
CA VAL A 37 -9.57 6.28 -5.09
C VAL A 37 -10.13 7.40 -4.21
N ASP A 38 -10.37 7.16 -2.94
CA ASP A 38 -10.85 8.16 -1.98
C ASP A 38 -9.72 9.15 -1.57
N LEU A 39 -8.45 8.74 -1.65
CA LEU A 39 -7.31 9.60 -1.36
C LEU A 39 -7.14 10.68 -2.44
N LYS A 40 -6.96 11.93 -2.03
CA LYS A 40 -6.66 13.05 -2.92
C LYS A 40 -5.16 13.29 -3.01
N GLY A 41 -4.72 13.76 -4.15
CA GLY A 41 -3.30 13.97 -4.47
C GLY A 41 -2.62 12.74 -5.08
N ASN A 42 -1.41 12.94 -5.57
CA ASN A 42 -0.64 11.85 -6.18
C ASN A 42 -0.45 10.70 -5.22
N THR A 43 -0.97 9.54 -5.57
CA THR A 43 -1.02 8.35 -4.73
C THR A 43 -0.25 7.21 -5.36
N LEU A 44 0.74 6.67 -4.65
CA LEU A 44 1.51 5.49 -5.04
C LEU A 44 0.94 4.25 -4.35
N VAL A 45 0.51 3.26 -5.12
CA VAL A 45 0.08 1.95 -4.63
C VAL A 45 1.16 0.93 -4.95
N MET A 46 1.71 0.28 -3.94
CA MET A 46 2.82 -0.66 -4.11
C MET A 46 2.37 -2.11 -4.00
N PHE A 47 2.77 -2.93 -4.97
CA PHE A 47 2.52 -4.36 -5.00
C PHE A 47 3.81 -5.17 -5.21
N GLN A 48 3.76 -6.49 -4.96
CA GLN A 48 4.90 -7.39 -5.15
C GLN A 48 4.71 -8.37 -6.33
N PHE A 49 3.51 -8.90 -6.51
CA PHE A 49 3.21 -9.94 -7.51
C PHE A 49 2.50 -9.32 -8.72
N VAL A 50 3.14 -9.34 -9.87
CA VAL A 50 2.66 -8.70 -11.11
C VAL A 50 1.31 -9.28 -11.52
N GLU A 51 1.25 -10.59 -11.79
CA GLU A 51 0.05 -11.24 -12.34
C GLU A 51 -1.08 -11.36 -11.30
N LYS A 52 -0.78 -11.90 -10.13
CA LYS A 52 -1.78 -12.23 -9.11
C LYS A 52 -2.38 -11.00 -8.42
N HIS A 53 -1.67 -9.87 -8.40
CA HIS A 53 -2.04 -8.74 -7.57
C HIS A 53 -1.96 -7.39 -8.29
N GLY A 54 -0.83 -7.06 -8.91
CA GLY A 54 -0.63 -5.76 -9.54
C GLY A 54 -1.61 -5.49 -10.68
N LYS A 55 -1.78 -6.46 -11.58
CA LYS A 55 -2.76 -6.35 -12.67
C LYS A 55 -4.18 -6.28 -12.15
N VAL A 56 -4.53 -7.07 -11.14
CA VAL A 56 -5.86 -7.03 -10.51
C VAL A 56 -6.14 -5.67 -9.87
N LEU A 57 -5.19 -5.13 -9.12
CA LEU A 57 -5.36 -3.82 -8.47
C LEU A 57 -5.50 -2.68 -9.48
N VAL A 58 -4.69 -2.67 -10.54
CA VAL A 58 -4.77 -1.58 -11.53
C VAL A 58 -6.09 -1.60 -12.30
N GLU A 59 -6.63 -2.78 -12.64
CA GLU A 59 -7.93 -2.90 -13.28
C GLU A 59 -9.06 -2.41 -12.35
N LEU A 60 -9.10 -2.89 -11.11
CA LEU A 60 -10.09 -2.43 -10.12
C LEU A 60 -10.03 -0.92 -9.86
N ILE A 61 -8.82 -0.34 -9.83
CA ILE A 61 -8.64 1.10 -9.65
C ILE A 61 -9.14 1.86 -10.89
N ARG A 62 -8.83 1.39 -12.11
CA ARG A 62 -9.29 2.02 -13.36
C ARG A 62 -10.80 2.01 -13.50
N GLU A 63 -11.45 0.94 -13.05
CA GLU A 63 -12.91 0.83 -13.04
C GLU A 63 -13.59 1.74 -12.01
N ALA A 64 -12.90 2.02 -10.89
CA ALA A 64 -13.47 2.76 -9.76
C ALA A 64 -13.12 4.25 -9.73
N VAL A 65 -12.11 4.67 -10.48
CA VAL A 65 -11.63 6.05 -10.48
C VAL A 65 -12.58 6.98 -11.25
N GLU A 66 -12.70 8.23 -10.78
CA GLU A 66 -13.49 9.26 -11.45
C GLU A 66 -12.89 9.61 -12.82
N GLU A 67 -13.76 9.98 -13.78
CA GLU A 67 -13.34 10.40 -15.11
C GLU A 67 -12.33 11.55 -15.03
N GLY A 68 -11.25 11.44 -15.84
CA GLY A 68 -10.19 12.45 -15.89
C GLY A 68 -9.02 12.23 -14.91
N ARG A 69 -9.17 11.41 -13.86
CA ARG A 69 -8.06 11.07 -12.97
C ARG A 69 -7.14 10.02 -13.62
N LYS A 70 -5.86 10.32 -13.73
CA LYS A 70 -4.89 9.47 -14.43
C LYS A 70 -4.42 8.31 -13.56
N VAL A 71 -4.35 7.12 -14.16
CA VAL A 71 -3.85 5.89 -13.52
C VAL A 71 -2.70 5.31 -14.33
N PHE A 72 -1.51 5.24 -13.73
CA PHE A 72 -0.29 4.71 -14.33
C PHE A 72 0.04 3.34 -13.71
N TYR A 73 0.48 2.42 -14.56
CA TYR A 73 0.97 1.11 -14.12
C TYR A 73 2.45 0.97 -14.44
N VAL A 74 3.24 0.58 -13.44
CA VAL A 74 4.71 0.46 -13.55
C VAL A 74 5.16 -0.85 -12.94
N SER A 75 5.68 -1.75 -13.75
CA SER A 75 6.26 -3.03 -13.31
C SER A 75 7.67 -3.21 -13.87
N GLY A 76 8.33 -4.30 -13.52
CA GLY A 76 9.64 -4.65 -14.06
C GLY A 76 9.64 -4.90 -15.58
N GLU A 77 8.47 -5.13 -16.16
CA GLU A 77 8.29 -5.32 -17.63
C GLU A 77 8.31 -4.00 -18.41
N VAL A 78 8.11 -2.86 -17.72
CA VAL A 78 8.20 -1.52 -18.30
C VAL A 78 9.66 -1.12 -18.41
N ASP A 79 10.12 -0.67 -19.56
CA ASP A 79 11.51 -0.28 -19.73
C ASP A 79 11.90 0.98 -18.95
N ALA A 80 13.23 1.23 -18.82
CA ALA A 80 13.73 2.35 -18.01
C ALA A 80 13.32 3.72 -18.59
N SER A 81 13.21 3.83 -19.92
CA SER A 81 12.81 5.05 -20.61
C SER A 81 11.35 5.39 -20.32
N ASP A 82 10.47 4.40 -20.36
CA ASP A 82 9.05 4.60 -20.09
C ASP A 82 8.78 4.89 -18.61
N ARG A 83 9.55 4.27 -17.70
CA ARG A 83 9.52 4.63 -16.26
C ARG A 83 9.87 6.09 -16.02
N GLU A 84 10.89 6.59 -16.70
CA GLU A 84 11.30 8.00 -16.57
C GLU A 84 10.26 8.97 -17.17
N LYS A 85 9.64 8.61 -18.30
CA LYS A 85 8.52 9.37 -18.86
C LYS A 85 7.33 9.44 -17.90
N ILE A 86 6.94 8.30 -17.31
CA ILE A 86 5.86 8.23 -16.31
C ILE A 86 6.20 9.14 -15.12
N ARG A 87 7.44 9.07 -14.60
CA ARG A 87 7.90 9.95 -13.53
C ARG A 87 7.72 11.41 -13.89
N GLY A 88 8.22 11.83 -15.06
CA GLY A 88 8.15 13.22 -15.52
C GLY A 88 6.71 13.72 -15.73
N ILE A 89 5.79 12.82 -16.09
CA ILE A 89 4.35 13.16 -16.19
C ILE A 89 3.75 13.32 -14.79
N VAL A 90 3.98 12.35 -13.89
CA VAL A 90 3.40 12.35 -12.54
C VAL A 90 3.88 13.55 -11.72
N GLU A 91 5.12 14.01 -11.90
CA GLU A 91 5.64 15.19 -11.23
C GLU A 91 4.87 16.50 -11.61
N LYS A 92 4.18 16.49 -12.74
CA LYS A 92 3.33 17.59 -13.21
C LYS A 92 1.85 17.43 -12.83
N GLU A 93 1.46 16.24 -12.40
CA GLU A 93 0.09 15.96 -11.96
C GLU A 93 -0.08 16.27 -10.47
N ASN A 94 -1.31 16.57 -10.07
CA ASN A 94 -1.65 16.88 -8.69
C ASN A 94 -2.56 15.82 -8.04
N ASP A 95 -3.15 14.91 -8.84
CA ASP A 95 -4.08 13.90 -8.35
C ASP A 95 -4.03 12.62 -9.22
N ALA A 96 -2.84 12.13 -9.49
CA ALA A 96 -2.64 10.88 -10.23
C ALA A 96 -2.48 9.66 -9.31
N ILE A 97 -2.84 8.48 -9.81
CA ILE A 97 -2.58 7.20 -9.14
C ILE A 97 -1.49 6.45 -9.90
N ILE A 98 -0.48 5.97 -9.18
CA ILE A 98 0.61 5.16 -9.72
C ILE A 98 0.55 3.79 -9.02
N VAL A 99 0.31 2.72 -9.78
CA VAL A 99 0.35 1.35 -9.30
C VAL A 99 1.69 0.74 -9.72
N ALA A 100 2.59 0.54 -8.76
CA ALA A 100 3.97 0.17 -9.04
C ALA A 100 4.45 -1.06 -8.28
N SER A 101 5.28 -1.89 -8.92
CA SER A 101 5.91 -3.02 -8.24
C SER A 101 7.00 -2.56 -7.27
N LEU A 102 7.09 -3.25 -6.11
CA LEU A 102 8.13 -2.99 -5.10
C LEU A 102 9.54 -3.06 -5.69
N GLY A 103 9.81 -4.01 -6.58
CA GLY A 103 11.10 -4.18 -7.24
C GLY A 103 11.46 -2.98 -8.11
N THR A 104 10.53 -2.52 -8.92
CA THR A 104 10.73 -1.36 -9.81
C THR A 104 10.97 -0.08 -9.02
N PHE A 105 10.24 0.11 -7.91
CA PHE A 105 10.37 1.32 -7.11
C PHE A 105 11.68 1.36 -6.32
N SER A 106 12.16 0.20 -5.83
CA SER A 106 13.43 0.10 -5.08
C SER A 106 14.65 0.39 -5.95
N THR A 107 14.55 0.29 -7.27
CA THR A 107 15.64 0.53 -8.23
C THR A 107 15.74 1.97 -8.75
N GLY A 108 15.01 2.93 -8.15
CA GLY A 108 15.30 4.35 -8.37
C GLY A 108 14.22 5.21 -9.01
N ILE A 109 12.94 4.83 -8.93
CA ILE A 109 11.88 5.81 -9.24
C ILE A 109 11.74 6.75 -8.04
N ASN A 110 12.33 7.94 -8.14
CA ASN A 110 12.13 9.00 -7.15
C ASN A 110 11.06 9.97 -7.67
N ILE A 111 9.83 9.85 -7.19
CA ILE A 111 8.73 10.77 -7.48
C ILE A 111 8.66 11.76 -6.32
N ARG A 112 8.99 13.03 -6.57
CA ARG A 112 9.06 14.07 -5.54
C ARG A 112 7.70 14.58 -5.09
N ASN A 113 6.70 14.54 -5.97
CA ASN A 113 5.35 15.08 -5.70
C ASN A 113 4.38 13.96 -5.28
N LEU A 114 4.74 13.15 -4.27
CA LEU A 114 3.86 12.14 -3.69
C LEU A 114 3.16 12.66 -2.44
N HIS A 115 1.84 12.51 -2.42
CA HIS A 115 0.98 12.87 -1.27
C HIS A 115 0.69 11.64 -0.41
N ASN A 116 0.45 10.49 -1.07
CA ASN A 116 0.08 9.26 -0.39
C ASN A 116 0.87 8.06 -0.93
N ILE A 117 1.19 7.13 -0.04
CA ILE A 117 1.77 5.83 -0.38
C ILE A 117 0.91 4.74 0.28
N VAL A 118 0.46 3.77 -0.50
CA VAL A 118 -0.33 2.61 -0.02
C VAL A 118 0.51 1.35 -0.19
N PHE A 119 0.81 0.68 0.90
CA PHE A 119 1.45 -0.63 0.88
C PHE A 119 0.40 -1.72 0.68
N GLY A 120 0.15 -2.09 -0.57
CA GLY A 120 -0.86 -3.07 -0.95
C GLY A 120 -0.47 -4.52 -0.60
N THR A 121 0.83 -4.85 -0.61
CA THR A 121 1.33 -6.20 -0.28
C THR A 121 2.08 -6.19 1.05
N PRO A 122 1.77 -7.08 2.00
CA PRO A 122 2.47 -7.17 3.27
C PRO A 122 3.83 -7.89 3.11
N SER A 123 4.89 -7.17 2.81
CA SER A 123 6.24 -7.71 2.60
C SER A 123 7.24 -7.20 3.63
N LYS A 124 8.20 -8.06 4.05
CA LYS A 124 9.35 -7.62 4.85
C LYS A 124 10.23 -6.61 4.11
N SER A 125 10.33 -6.72 2.78
CA SER A 125 11.14 -5.83 1.95
C SER A 125 10.61 -4.39 1.91
N GLN A 126 9.36 -4.15 2.32
CA GLN A 126 8.80 -2.80 2.50
C GLN A 126 9.62 -1.94 3.47
N VAL A 127 10.29 -2.57 4.44
CA VAL A 127 11.21 -1.89 5.36
C VAL A 127 12.35 -1.20 4.60
N LYS A 128 12.95 -1.87 3.61
CA LYS A 128 14.02 -1.28 2.79
C LYS A 128 13.50 -0.13 1.92
N VAL A 129 12.29 -0.29 1.41
CA VAL A 129 11.61 0.77 0.64
C VAL A 129 11.32 1.97 1.53
N LEU A 130 10.84 1.76 2.77
CA LEU A 130 10.65 2.84 3.74
C LEU A 130 11.93 3.58 4.08
N GLN A 131 13.05 2.88 4.22
CA GLN A 131 14.35 3.51 4.48
C GLN A 131 14.83 4.34 3.28
N SER A 132 14.54 3.91 2.05
CA SER A 132 14.88 4.66 0.84
C SER A 132 13.93 5.84 0.61
N ILE A 133 12.63 5.66 0.86
CA ILE A 133 11.60 6.71 0.76
C ILE A 133 11.70 7.66 1.96
N GLY A 134 12.01 7.15 3.16
CA GLY A 134 12.04 7.93 4.41
C GLY A 134 13.01 9.10 4.38
N ARG A 135 14.03 9.06 3.55
CA ARG A 135 14.90 10.22 3.27
C ARG A 135 14.17 11.29 2.45
N GLY A 136 13.25 10.88 1.55
CA GLY A 136 12.40 11.78 0.75
C GLY A 136 11.10 12.19 1.45
N LEU A 137 10.58 11.36 2.38
CA LEU A 137 9.38 11.68 3.16
C LEU A 137 9.60 12.79 4.19
N ARG A 138 10.85 13.00 4.61
CA ARG A 138 11.18 13.97 5.68
C ARG A 138 11.11 15.42 5.25
N GLN A 139 11.18 15.71 3.94
CA GLN A 139 11.04 17.07 3.41
C GLN A 139 10.73 17.03 1.91
N SER A 140 9.50 17.32 1.54
CA SER A 140 9.29 18.03 0.29
C SER A 140 9.71 19.50 0.52
N ASP A 141 10.39 20.11 -0.44
CA ASP A 141 10.88 21.52 -0.37
C ASP A 141 9.76 22.53 -0.09
N ASN A 142 8.50 22.10 -0.14
CA ASN A 142 7.27 22.88 0.06
C ASN A 142 6.52 22.57 1.37
N GLY A 143 7.12 21.85 2.32
CA GLY A 143 6.49 21.55 3.63
C GLY A 143 5.37 20.53 3.60
N GLN A 144 5.17 19.84 2.46
CA GLN A 144 4.13 18.83 2.29
C GLN A 144 4.54 17.52 2.94
N VAL A 145 3.66 16.95 3.79
CA VAL A 145 3.86 15.67 4.45
C VAL A 145 3.23 14.56 3.63
N THR A 146 4.05 13.60 3.17
CA THR A 146 3.53 12.39 2.52
C THR A 146 2.97 11.42 3.56
N LYS A 147 1.74 10.95 3.34
CA LYS A 147 1.07 9.98 4.22
C LYS A 147 1.33 8.55 3.75
N LEU A 148 1.68 7.66 4.68
CA LEU A 148 1.84 6.23 4.41
C LEU A 148 0.65 5.44 4.97
N TYR A 149 0.03 4.63 4.14
CA TYR A 149 -1.05 3.70 4.48
C TYR A 149 -0.48 2.28 4.43
N ASP A 150 -0.17 1.73 5.58
CA ASP A 150 0.40 0.39 5.74
C ASP A 150 -0.69 -0.63 6.06
N ILE A 151 -1.02 -1.48 5.09
CA ILE A 151 -2.08 -2.48 5.24
C ILE A 151 -1.53 -3.70 5.97
N ALA A 152 -2.04 -3.95 7.17
CA ALA A 152 -1.70 -5.12 7.98
C ALA A 152 -2.85 -6.13 7.97
N ASP A 153 -2.53 -7.39 7.69
CA ASP A 153 -3.49 -8.48 7.57
C ASP A 153 -3.52 -9.32 8.84
N ASP A 154 -4.67 -9.32 9.52
CA ASP A 154 -4.85 -9.92 10.85
C ASP A 154 -5.71 -11.18 10.78
N PHE A 155 -5.05 -12.34 10.90
CA PHE A 155 -5.66 -13.67 11.02
C PHE A 155 -5.42 -14.29 12.41
N HIS A 156 -5.07 -13.50 13.43
CA HIS A 156 -4.73 -14.08 14.72
C HIS A 156 -5.91 -14.83 15.35
N THR A 157 -5.60 -15.94 16.02
CA THR A 157 -6.50 -16.68 16.88
C THR A 157 -5.88 -16.85 18.26
N LYS A 158 -6.61 -17.45 19.22
CA LYS A 158 -6.03 -17.75 20.53
C LYS A 158 -4.82 -18.70 20.37
N GLY A 159 -3.63 -18.21 20.71
CA GLY A 159 -2.38 -18.97 20.60
C GLY A 159 -1.67 -18.92 19.25
N TYR A 160 -2.25 -18.27 18.22
CA TYR A 160 -1.62 -18.14 16.90
C TYR A 160 -1.62 -16.69 16.42
N LYS A 161 -0.46 -16.24 15.98
CA LYS A 161 -0.27 -14.95 15.32
C LYS A 161 0.37 -15.18 13.95
N ASN A 162 -0.33 -14.77 12.91
CA ASN A 162 0.07 -15.00 11.53
C ASN A 162 1.35 -14.24 11.12
N PHE A 163 1.97 -14.66 10.01
CA PHE A 163 3.27 -14.14 9.57
C PHE A 163 3.23 -12.67 9.20
N THR A 164 2.25 -12.25 8.39
CA THR A 164 2.16 -10.87 7.91
C THR A 164 1.83 -9.91 9.04
N LEU A 165 1.09 -10.34 10.05
CA LEU A 165 0.85 -9.55 11.27
C LEU A 165 2.12 -9.39 12.10
N LYS A 166 2.98 -10.43 12.19
CA LYS A 166 4.32 -10.30 12.80
C LYS A 166 5.19 -9.30 12.04
N HIS A 167 5.15 -9.35 10.70
CA HIS A 167 5.90 -8.40 9.86
C HIS A 167 5.41 -6.96 10.04
N SER A 168 4.11 -6.73 10.20
CA SER A 168 3.59 -5.38 10.48
C SER A 168 4.07 -4.85 11.82
N ALA A 169 4.14 -5.71 12.85
CA ALA A 169 4.70 -5.34 14.14
C ALA A 169 6.19 -4.92 14.04
N GLU A 170 6.98 -5.58 13.20
CA GLU A 170 8.37 -5.17 12.93
C GLU A 170 8.43 -3.81 12.22
N ARG A 171 7.52 -3.55 11.25
CA ARG A 171 7.44 -2.22 10.61
C ARG A 171 7.09 -1.12 11.61
N ILE A 172 6.15 -1.36 12.51
CA ILE A 172 5.78 -0.42 13.58
C ILE A 172 6.98 -0.07 14.47
N LYS A 173 7.84 -1.04 14.82
CA LYS A 173 9.09 -0.75 15.56
C LYS A 173 9.98 0.21 14.80
N ILE A 174 10.05 0.09 13.48
CA ILE A 174 10.85 0.99 12.64
C ILE A 174 10.21 2.38 12.62
N TYR A 175 8.88 2.50 12.46
CA TYR A 175 8.18 3.78 12.52
C TYR A 175 8.48 4.50 13.85
N THR A 176 8.42 3.78 14.96
CA THR A 176 8.72 4.32 16.28
C THR A 176 10.19 4.77 16.37
N LYS A 177 11.14 3.95 15.90
CA LYS A 177 12.58 4.28 15.90
C LYS A 177 12.90 5.51 15.05
N GLU A 178 12.25 5.65 13.90
CA GLU A 178 12.42 6.79 12.99
C GLU A 178 11.64 8.04 13.42
N GLY A 179 10.87 7.97 14.51
CA GLY A 179 10.09 9.07 15.04
C GLY A 179 8.85 9.42 14.19
N PHE A 180 8.37 8.49 13.35
CA PHE A 180 7.15 8.70 12.61
C PHE A 180 5.93 8.62 13.54
N ARG A 181 5.03 9.59 13.42
CA ARG A 181 3.71 9.50 14.05
C ARG A 181 2.85 8.53 13.26
N TYR A 182 2.18 7.60 13.95
CA TYR A 182 1.27 6.66 13.30
C TYR A 182 0.00 6.47 14.13
N LYS A 183 -1.06 6.06 13.45
CA LYS A 183 -2.34 5.68 14.05
C LYS A 183 -2.77 4.33 13.46
N VAL A 184 -3.30 3.45 14.29
CA VAL A 184 -3.80 2.13 13.87
C VAL A 184 -5.32 2.19 13.78
N TYR A 185 -5.85 1.85 12.61
CA TYR A 185 -7.29 1.76 12.36
C TYR A 185 -7.68 0.30 12.19
N PRO A 186 -8.48 -0.27 13.09
CA PRO A 186 -9.04 -1.60 12.91
C PRO A 186 -10.11 -1.57 11.82
N ILE A 187 -9.88 -2.32 10.74
CA ILE A 187 -10.82 -2.47 9.63
C ILE A 187 -11.39 -3.88 9.65
N ASP A 188 -12.70 -4.02 9.67
CA ASP A 188 -13.39 -5.28 9.44
C ASP A 188 -13.71 -5.41 7.94
N LEU A 189 -13.17 -6.42 7.28
CA LEU A 189 -13.42 -6.65 5.86
C LEU A 189 -14.85 -7.09 5.53
N LYS A 190 -15.69 -7.34 6.54
CA LYS A 190 -17.13 -7.55 6.36
C LYS A 190 -17.90 -6.25 6.08
N GLY A 191 -17.38 -5.10 6.52
CA GLY A 191 -17.97 -3.79 6.32
C GLY A 191 -17.07 -2.91 5.46
N THR A 192 -17.57 -2.49 4.31
CA THR A 192 -16.87 -1.62 3.36
C THR A 192 -16.81 -0.15 3.79
N GLN A 193 -16.89 0.16 5.07
CA GLN A 193 -16.78 1.53 5.56
C GLN A 193 -15.33 1.86 5.91
N LEU A 194 -14.77 2.85 5.23
CA LEU A 194 -13.51 3.46 5.61
C LEU A 194 -13.67 4.21 6.95
N PRO A 195 -12.62 4.24 7.78
CA PRO A 195 -12.63 5.10 8.96
C PRO A 195 -12.87 6.55 8.51
N LYS A 196 -13.82 7.23 9.14
CA LYS A 196 -13.93 8.68 8.99
C LYS A 196 -12.68 9.29 9.64
N ASP A 197 -11.93 10.09 8.90
CA ASP A 197 -10.89 10.94 9.47
C ASP A 197 -11.60 11.90 10.45
N ASN A 198 -11.55 11.60 11.73
CA ASN A 198 -11.78 12.61 12.74
C ASN A 198 -10.49 13.43 12.79
N ASP A 199 -10.50 14.60 12.19
CA ASP A 199 -9.42 15.60 12.26
C ASP A 199 -9.20 16.16 13.66
N ASP A 200 -9.83 15.59 14.69
CA ASP A 200 -9.71 16.00 16.07
C ASP A 200 -8.78 15.08 16.85
N ALA A 201 -7.47 15.19 16.60
CA ALA A 201 -6.45 14.79 17.56
C ALA A 201 -5.20 15.68 17.37
N ILE A 202 -5.25 16.75 18.12
CA ILE A 202 -4.10 17.60 18.49
C ILE A 202 -3.00 16.78 19.15
#